data_10c2770d0ce9a0cd4ddfb0ce5cec3d28
#
_entry.id   10c2770d0ce9a0cd4ddfb0ce5cec3d28
#
_cell.length_a   1.000
_cell.length_b   1.000
_cell.length_c   1.000
_cell.angle_alpha   90.00
_cell.angle_beta   90.00
_cell.angle_gamma   90.00
#
_symmetry.space_group_name_H-M   'P 1'
#
loop_
_entity.id
_entity.type
_entity.pdbx_description
1 polymer ?
#
loop_
_entity_poly.entity_id
_entity_poly.type
_entity_poly.pdbx_seq_one_letter_code
_entity_poly.pdbx_strand_id
1 'polypeptide(L)'
;MELWDGPSEICSVETFRRVLDEHPDEQEVCINIDCDGGSVEEGFKIYDLLRMSGRTIYTNIVGGCHSMAVCILLAAPAENRSANRNCRALIHRVYMPVGDWLTSDDARSIAEELALEEEAILDVYVERTGQDRERLRNVMHEERIHDAKSLLDLGFISKINSYNTNQIFNAMAKNEKSAY
;
A
#
# COMPACT_ATOMS: atom_id res chain seq x y z
N MET A 1 -11.87 1.90 -5.59
CA MET A 1 -11.82 2.72 -4.36
C MET A 1 -10.50 3.48 -4.33
N GLU A 2 -10.54 4.78 -4.16
CA GLU A 2 -9.35 5.61 -4.00
C GLU A 2 -9.06 5.74 -2.50
N LEU A 3 -7.87 5.30 -2.08
CA LEU A 3 -7.34 5.63 -0.75
C LEU A 3 -6.74 7.04 -0.86
N TRP A 4 -7.50 8.03 -0.44
CA TRP A 4 -7.03 9.40 -0.39
C TRP A 4 -6.69 9.76 1.06
N ASP A 5 -5.60 10.51 1.22
CA ASP A 5 -5.17 11.10 2.48
C ASP A 5 -6.08 12.28 2.87
N GLY A 6 -7.33 11.94 3.12
CA GLY A 6 -8.25 12.79 3.86
C GLY A 6 -8.05 12.55 5.36
N PRO A 7 -8.78 13.23 6.25
CA PRO A 7 -8.66 13.01 7.69
C PRO A 7 -8.79 11.51 8.00
N SER A 8 -8.00 11.03 8.94
CA SER A 8 -7.69 9.64 9.31
C SER A 8 -8.87 8.65 9.44
N GLU A 9 -10.09 9.12 9.30
CA GLU A 9 -11.31 8.31 9.36
C GLU A 9 -11.63 7.59 8.04
N ILE A 10 -10.96 7.92 6.93
CA ILE A 10 -11.30 7.39 5.59
C ILE A 10 -10.59 6.06 5.30
N CYS A 11 -9.44 5.79 5.91
CA CYS A 11 -8.67 4.56 5.73
C CYS A 11 -8.84 3.61 6.92
N SER A 12 -10.06 3.23 7.28
CA SER A 12 -10.33 2.23 8.31
C SER A 12 -10.86 0.93 7.71
N VAL A 13 -10.67 -0.17 8.42
CA VAL A 13 -11.23 -1.48 8.03
C VAL A 13 -12.75 -1.42 7.87
N GLU A 14 -13.43 -0.62 8.68
CA GLU A 14 -14.88 -0.39 8.59
C GLU A 14 -15.27 0.24 7.26
N THR A 15 -14.49 1.21 6.79
CA THR A 15 -14.74 1.85 5.48
C THR A 15 -14.56 0.84 4.35
N PHE A 16 -13.50 0.03 4.37
CA PHE A 16 -13.28 -1.02 3.38
C PHE A 16 -14.41 -2.05 3.42
N ARG A 17 -14.79 -2.51 4.61
CA ARG A 17 -15.88 -3.48 4.80
C ARG A 17 -17.19 -2.93 4.24
N ARG A 18 -17.56 -1.71 4.62
CA ARG A 18 -18.77 -1.05 4.12
C ARG A 18 -18.80 -0.99 2.59
N VAL A 19 -17.72 -0.56 1.94
CA VAL A 19 -17.65 -0.52 0.46
C VAL A 19 -17.81 -1.90 -0.15
N LEU A 20 -17.18 -2.92 0.43
CA LEU A 20 -17.33 -4.31 -0.04
C LEU A 20 -18.77 -4.82 0.12
N ASP A 21 -19.43 -4.47 1.24
CA ASP A 21 -20.81 -4.88 1.54
C ASP A 21 -21.84 -4.14 0.68
N GLU A 22 -21.57 -2.88 0.30
CA GLU A 22 -22.39 -2.10 -0.62
C GLU A 22 -22.34 -2.64 -2.07
N HIS A 23 -21.31 -3.42 -2.41
CA HIS A 23 -21.09 -3.99 -3.73
C HIS A 23 -20.91 -5.52 -3.69
N PRO A 24 -21.91 -6.29 -3.24
CA PRO A 24 -21.76 -7.73 -2.98
C PRO A 24 -21.53 -8.56 -4.26
N ASP A 25 -22.03 -8.10 -5.40
CA ASP A 25 -21.94 -8.81 -6.68
C ASP A 25 -20.64 -8.54 -7.45
N GLU A 26 -19.86 -7.53 -7.03
CA GLU A 26 -18.61 -7.18 -7.70
C GLU A 26 -17.50 -8.17 -7.34
N GLN A 27 -16.98 -8.83 -8.38
CA GLN A 27 -15.92 -9.84 -8.23
C GLN A 27 -14.51 -9.24 -8.28
N GLU A 28 -14.37 -8.00 -8.73
CA GLU A 28 -13.09 -7.30 -8.87
C GLU A 28 -13.09 -6.01 -8.04
N VAL A 29 -12.00 -5.78 -7.32
CA VAL A 29 -11.80 -4.57 -6.51
C VAL A 29 -10.49 -3.91 -6.95
N CYS A 30 -10.58 -2.67 -7.41
CA CYS A 30 -9.42 -1.86 -7.76
C CYS A 30 -9.18 -0.79 -6.69
N ILE A 31 -8.01 -0.81 -6.08
CA ILE A 31 -7.61 0.12 -5.02
C ILE A 31 -6.53 1.05 -5.57
N ASN A 32 -6.85 2.33 -5.71
CA ASN A 32 -5.87 3.37 -5.99
C ASN A 32 -5.31 3.90 -4.66
N ILE A 33 -3.98 3.85 -4.50
CA ILE A 33 -3.29 4.17 -3.25
C ILE A 33 -2.61 5.55 -3.38
N ASP A 34 -3.01 6.45 -2.49
CA ASP A 34 -2.31 7.70 -2.17
C ASP A 34 -2.45 7.88 -0.65
N CYS A 35 -1.49 7.36 0.14
CA CYS A 35 -1.67 7.17 1.57
C CYS A 35 -0.32 7.17 2.30
N ASP A 36 -0.25 7.89 3.41
CA ASP A 36 0.94 7.97 4.27
C ASP A 36 1.11 6.77 5.23
N GLY A 37 0.14 5.88 5.27
CA GLY A 37 0.14 4.74 6.19
C GLY A 37 -0.62 5.03 7.48
N GLY A 38 -0.15 4.47 8.60
CA GLY A 38 -0.81 4.62 9.90
C GLY A 38 -0.63 3.40 10.80
N SER A 39 -1.65 3.09 11.60
CA SER A 39 -1.62 1.97 12.55
C SER A 39 -1.31 0.63 11.88
N VAL A 40 -0.35 -0.10 12.45
CA VAL A 40 0.01 -1.46 12.00
C VAL A 40 -1.18 -2.40 12.13
N GLU A 41 -1.86 -2.35 13.29
CA GLU A 41 -3.04 -3.18 13.55
C GLU A 41 -4.16 -2.93 12.52
N GLU A 42 -4.46 -1.67 12.23
CA GLU A 42 -5.50 -1.30 11.28
C GLU A 42 -5.13 -1.71 9.84
N GLY A 43 -3.86 -1.50 9.47
CA GLY A 43 -3.35 -1.91 8.17
C GLY A 43 -3.41 -3.41 7.93
N PHE A 44 -3.10 -4.22 8.94
CA PHE A 44 -3.25 -5.67 8.84
C PHE A 44 -4.72 -6.11 8.76
N LYS A 45 -5.65 -5.47 9.50
CA LYS A 45 -7.09 -5.76 9.36
C LYS A 45 -7.59 -5.50 7.94
N ILE A 46 -7.13 -4.41 7.30
CA ILE A 46 -7.47 -4.11 5.91
C ILE A 46 -6.84 -5.14 4.96
N TYR A 47 -5.56 -5.46 5.16
CA TYR A 47 -4.85 -6.48 4.37
C TYR A 47 -5.59 -7.81 4.41
N ASP A 48 -5.92 -8.30 5.59
CA ASP A 48 -6.61 -9.58 5.79
C ASP A 48 -8.03 -9.55 5.18
N LEU A 49 -8.78 -8.45 5.40
CA LEU A 49 -10.11 -8.28 4.82
C LEU A 49 -10.07 -8.42 3.29
N LEU A 50 -9.11 -7.76 2.63
CA LEU A 50 -8.94 -7.84 1.18
C LEU A 50 -8.55 -9.24 0.72
N ARG A 51 -7.60 -9.87 1.41
CA ARG A 51 -7.12 -11.23 1.12
C ARG A 51 -8.21 -12.29 1.28
N MET A 52 -9.10 -12.10 2.27
CA MET A 52 -10.18 -13.05 2.59
C MET A 52 -11.50 -12.74 1.87
N SER A 53 -11.59 -11.64 1.13
CA SER A 53 -12.83 -11.21 0.47
C SER A 53 -13.37 -12.17 -0.59
N GLY A 54 -12.52 -13.08 -1.09
CA GLY A 54 -12.84 -13.97 -2.22
C GLY A 54 -12.87 -13.26 -3.57
N ARG A 55 -12.53 -11.98 -3.62
CA ARG A 55 -12.54 -11.14 -4.83
C ARG A 55 -11.16 -11.05 -5.46
N THR A 56 -11.10 -10.72 -6.74
CA THR A 56 -9.84 -10.38 -7.42
C THR A 56 -9.44 -8.95 -7.06
N ILE A 57 -8.35 -8.82 -6.34
CA ILE A 57 -7.84 -7.52 -5.88
C ILE A 57 -6.80 -6.99 -6.86
N TYR A 58 -6.95 -5.74 -7.27
CA TYR A 58 -5.97 -4.94 -8.01
C TYR A 58 -5.55 -3.76 -7.15
N THR A 59 -4.27 -3.46 -7.14
CA THR A 59 -3.73 -2.28 -6.45
C THR A 59 -2.87 -1.44 -7.37
N ASN A 60 -3.01 -0.13 -7.26
CA ASN A 60 -2.26 0.83 -8.05
C ASN A 60 -1.81 2.01 -7.20
N ILE A 61 -0.52 2.30 -7.17
CA ILE A 61 -0.01 3.50 -6.52
C ILE A 61 -0.21 4.69 -7.47
N VAL A 62 -1.06 5.63 -7.08
CA VAL A 62 -1.33 6.85 -7.87
C VAL A 62 -0.49 8.04 -7.44
N GLY A 63 -0.08 8.10 -6.17
CA GLY A 63 0.75 9.14 -5.56
C GLY A 63 1.73 8.56 -4.56
N GLY A 64 1.46 8.76 -3.26
CA GLY A 64 2.22 8.18 -2.15
C GLY A 64 1.74 6.78 -1.77
N CYS A 65 2.67 5.95 -1.30
CA CYS A 65 2.36 4.65 -0.70
C CYS A 65 3.37 4.41 0.42
N HIS A 66 3.07 4.91 1.60
CA HIS A 66 4.04 4.95 2.68
C HIS A 66 3.66 4.01 3.82
N SER A 67 4.70 3.44 4.49
CA SER A 67 4.48 2.67 5.72
C SER A 67 3.47 1.52 5.53
N MET A 68 2.45 1.41 6.36
CA MET A 68 1.43 0.35 6.28
C MET A 68 0.63 0.34 4.97
N ALA A 69 0.58 1.43 4.20
CA ALA A 69 -0.02 1.42 2.87
C ALA A 69 0.70 0.44 1.90
N VAL A 70 1.99 0.16 2.14
CA VAL A 70 2.75 -0.85 1.38
C VAL A 70 2.22 -2.27 1.63
N CYS A 71 1.79 -2.59 2.86
CA CYS A 71 1.13 -3.88 3.13
C CYS A 71 -0.22 -3.97 2.40
N ILE A 72 -0.99 -2.89 2.34
CA ILE A 72 -2.26 -2.84 1.59
C ILE A 72 -2.01 -3.04 0.08
N LEU A 73 -0.96 -2.42 -0.49
CA LEU A 73 -0.52 -2.69 -1.87
C LEU A 73 -0.31 -4.19 -2.11
N LEU A 74 0.32 -4.87 -1.15
CA LEU A 74 0.66 -6.28 -1.23
C LEU A 74 -0.54 -7.23 -1.02
N ALA A 75 -1.71 -6.74 -0.67
CA ALA A 75 -2.92 -7.57 -0.60
C ALA A 75 -3.31 -8.16 -1.97
N ALA A 76 -3.02 -7.44 -3.06
CA ALA A 76 -3.22 -7.95 -4.42
C ALA A 76 -2.20 -9.03 -4.79
N PRO A 77 -2.53 -9.98 -5.69
CA PRO A 77 -1.56 -10.87 -6.34
C PRO A 77 -0.47 -10.07 -7.06
N ALA A 78 0.72 -10.63 -7.25
CA ALA A 78 1.86 -9.92 -7.82
C ALA A 78 1.54 -9.28 -9.18
N GLU A 79 0.87 -10.02 -10.07
CA GLU A 79 0.48 -9.60 -11.42
C GLU A 79 -0.53 -8.45 -11.44
N ASN A 80 -1.25 -8.23 -10.33
CA ASN A 80 -2.29 -7.21 -10.20
C ASN A 80 -1.82 -5.94 -9.48
N ARG A 81 -0.51 -5.81 -9.23
CA ARG A 81 0.07 -4.64 -8.57
C ARG A 81 0.74 -3.73 -9.58
N SER A 82 0.36 -2.47 -9.56
CA SER A 82 0.92 -1.46 -10.45
C SER A 82 1.23 -0.15 -9.74
N ALA A 83 1.98 0.71 -10.39
CA ALA A 83 2.22 2.06 -9.90
C ALA A 83 2.30 3.06 -11.06
N ASN A 84 1.88 4.28 -10.81
CA ASN A 84 2.13 5.39 -11.69
C ASN A 84 3.61 5.76 -11.69
N ARG A 85 4.12 6.24 -12.82
CA ARG A 85 5.55 6.50 -13.03
C ARG A 85 6.19 7.41 -11.98
N ASN A 86 5.44 8.39 -11.48
CA ASN A 86 5.93 9.38 -10.52
C ASN A 86 5.55 9.07 -9.08
N CYS A 87 5.09 7.85 -8.78
CA CYS A 87 4.78 7.43 -7.42
C CYS A 87 6.00 7.51 -6.50
N ARG A 88 5.72 7.56 -5.20
CA ARG A 88 6.71 7.50 -4.14
C ARG A 88 6.24 6.51 -3.07
N ALA A 89 7.11 5.62 -2.65
CA ALA A 89 6.82 4.73 -1.53
C ALA A 89 7.90 4.86 -0.46
N LEU A 90 7.49 4.97 0.79
CA LEU A 90 8.40 4.94 1.93
C LEU A 90 8.28 3.59 2.62
N ILE A 91 9.36 2.83 2.59
CA ILE A 91 9.51 1.58 3.33
C ILE A 91 10.46 1.87 4.49
N HIS A 92 9.98 1.67 5.72
CA HIS A 92 10.71 1.99 6.93
C HIS A 92 10.36 1.04 8.07
N ARG A 93 11.10 1.12 9.17
CA ARG A 93 10.81 0.39 10.41
C ARG A 93 9.58 0.94 11.12
N VAL A 94 9.06 0.17 12.07
CA VAL A 94 7.93 0.61 12.88
C VAL A 94 8.36 1.66 13.90
N TYR A 95 7.54 2.68 14.09
CA TYR A 95 7.72 3.71 15.10
C TYR A 95 6.55 3.72 16.08
N MET A 96 6.86 3.88 17.34
CA MET A 96 5.87 4.11 18.37
C MET A 96 6.16 5.45 19.06
N PRO A 97 5.21 6.39 19.10
CA PRO A 97 5.38 7.59 19.90
C PRO A 97 5.40 7.22 21.39
N VAL A 98 6.42 7.68 22.10
CA VAL A 98 6.56 7.44 23.53
C VAL A 98 6.26 8.71 24.32
N GLY A 99 5.69 8.56 25.50
CA GLY A 99 5.47 9.67 26.42
C GLY A 99 6.77 10.19 27.08
N ASP A 100 6.65 11.24 27.88
CA ASP A 100 7.81 11.94 28.49
C ASP A 100 8.62 11.09 29.48
N TRP A 101 8.01 10.07 30.10
CA TRP A 101 8.61 9.27 31.15
C TRP A 101 8.45 7.79 30.87
N LEU A 102 9.58 7.07 30.78
CA LEU A 102 9.63 5.62 30.60
C LEU A 102 10.49 4.98 31.68
N THR A 103 10.05 3.86 32.23
CA THR A 103 10.92 2.98 33.00
C THR A 103 11.74 2.07 32.06
N SER A 104 12.76 1.41 32.60
CA SER A 104 13.54 0.44 31.83
C SER A 104 12.69 -0.75 31.37
N ASP A 105 11.67 -1.12 32.13
CA ASP A 105 10.78 -2.22 31.80
C ASP A 105 9.79 -1.79 30.68
N ASP A 106 9.26 -0.56 30.73
CA ASP A 106 8.45 -0.01 29.64
C ASP A 106 9.24 0.03 28.32
N ALA A 107 10.47 0.53 28.37
CA ALA A 107 11.34 0.59 27.19
C ALA A 107 11.62 -0.79 26.58
N ARG A 108 11.79 -1.81 27.43
CA ARG A 108 11.97 -3.19 26.95
C ARG A 108 10.71 -3.74 26.31
N SER A 109 9.56 -3.56 26.95
CA SER A 109 8.27 -4.02 26.42
C SER A 109 7.96 -3.37 25.07
N ILE A 110 8.19 -2.06 24.93
CA ILE A 110 8.02 -1.33 23.67
C ILE A 110 8.97 -1.89 22.60
N ALA A 111 10.23 -2.13 22.93
CA ALA A 111 11.18 -2.67 21.96
C ALA A 111 10.79 -4.09 21.49
N GLU A 112 10.26 -4.93 22.38
CA GLU A 112 9.76 -6.27 22.03
C GLU A 112 8.53 -6.17 21.13
N GLU A 113 7.59 -5.27 21.41
CA GLU A 113 6.40 -5.03 20.59
C GLU A 113 6.77 -4.54 19.17
N LEU A 114 7.62 -3.51 19.08
CA LEU A 114 8.12 -3.01 17.79
C LEU A 114 8.81 -4.09 16.97
N ALA A 115 9.62 -4.96 17.62
CA ALA A 115 10.29 -6.04 16.93
C ALA A 115 9.29 -7.08 16.38
N LEU A 116 8.24 -7.41 17.11
CA LEU A 116 7.18 -8.31 16.65
C LEU A 116 6.42 -7.73 15.45
N GLU A 117 6.06 -6.44 15.48
CA GLU A 117 5.40 -5.77 14.39
C GLU A 117 6.29 -5.69 13.14
N GLU A 118 7.59 -5.37 13.31
CA GLU A 118 8.55 -5.36 12.19
C GLU A 118 8.69 -6.73 11.54
N GLU A 119 8.78 -7.81 12.31
CA GLU A 119 8.86 -9.18 11.77
C GLU A 119 7.58 -9.56 11.04
N ALA A 120 6.39 -9.19 11.55
CA ALA A 120 5.12 -9.46 10.88
C ALA A 120 5.01 -8.74 9.53
N ILE A 121 5.44 -7.48 9.46
CA ILE A 121 5.50 -6.72 8.21
C ILE A 121 6.50 -7.35 7.23
N LEU A 122 7.69 -7.72 7.73
CA LEU A 122 8.72 -8.35 6.92
C LEU A 122 8.27 -9.71 6.38
N ASP A 123 7.50 -10.48 7.15
CA ASP A 123 6.91 -11.74 6.69
C ASP A 123 5.99 -11.52 5.49
N VAL A 124 5.12 -10.50 5.55
CA VAL A 124 4.28 -10.10 4.41
C VAL A 124 5.14 -9.71 3.20
N TYR A 125 6.18 -8.92 3.41
CA TYR A 125 7.05 -8.50 2.32
C TYR A 125 7.73 -9.70 1.65
N VAL A 126 8.30 -10.62 2.43
CA VAL A 126 8.94 -11.84 1.91
C VAL A 126 7.95 -12.71 1.15
N GLU A 127 6.81 -13.03 1.76
CA GLU A 127 5.76 -13.87 1.16
C GLU A 127 5.27 -13.27 -0.17
N ARG A 128 5.04 -11.96 -0.18
CA ARG A 128 4.35 -11.32 -1.29
C ARG A 128 5.26 -10.86 -2.43
N THR A 129 6.55 -10.63 -2.14
CA THR A 129 7.52 -10.22 -3.17
C THR A 129 8.41 -11.36 -3.65
N GLY A 130 8.55 -12.42 -2.85
CA GLY A 130 9.49 -13.52 -3.11
C GLY A 130 10.96 -13.12 -2.97
N GLN A 131 11.26 -11.96 -2.42
CA GLN A 131 12.62 -11.48 -2.21
C GLN A 131 13.24 -12.09 -0.96
N ASP A 132 14.57 -12.06 -0.91
CA ASP A 132 15.34 -12.50 0.26
C ASP A 132 15.01 -11.64 1.49
N ARG A 133 14.82 -12.30 2.64
CA ARG A 133 14.44 -11.67 3.91
C ARG A 133 15.46 -10.62 4.37
N GLU A 134 16.75 -10.93 4.28
CA GLU A 134 17.78 -9.99 4.71
C GLU A 134 17.85 -8.76 3.82
N ARG A 135 17.66 -8.96 2.51
CA ARG A 135 17.54 -7.84 1.56
C ARG A 135 16.39 -6.91 1.93
N LEU A 136 15.20 -7.45 2.23
CA LEU A 136 14.03 -6.65 2.59
C LEU A 136 14.18 -5.99 3.96
N ARG A 137 14.81 -6.67 4.92
CA ARG A 137 15.16 -6.07 6.22
C ARG A 137 16.07 -4.85 6.03
N ASN A 138 17.07 -4.95 5.18
CA ASN A 138 17.95 -3.83 4.86
C ASN A 138 17.19 -2.68 4.19
N VAL A 139 16.24 -2.97 3.29
CA VAL A 139 15.36 -1.96 2.69
C VAL A 139 14.55 -1.22 3.76
N MET A 140 13.99 -1.92 4.75
CA MET A 140 13.29 -1.29 5.88
C MET A 140 14.24 -0.42 6.72
N HIS A 141 15.46 -0.87 6.96
CA HIS A 141 16.46 -0.14 7.74
C HIS A 141 17.05 1.09 7.01
N GLU A 142 17.06 1.10 5.68
CA GLU A 142 17.49 2.26 4.90
C GLU A 142 16.52 3.45 5.02
N GLU A 143 15.26 3.20 5.34
CA GLU A 143 14.21 4.21 5.57
C GLU A 143 14.15 5.27 4.47
N ARG A 144 14.23 4.84 3.23
CA ARG A 144 14.28 5.73 2.08
C ARG A 144 13.03 5.66 1.22
N ILE A 145 12.83 6.71 0.45
CA ILE A 145 11.78 6.75 -0.57
C ILE A 145 12.23 5.95 -1.80
N HIS A 146 11.36 5.07 -2.25
CA HIS A 146 11.48 4.26 -3.47
C HIS A 146 10.61 4.85 -4.57
N ASP A 147 11.16 4.94 -5.78
CA ASP A 147 10.41 5.24 -7.00
C ASP A 147 9.79 3.97 -7.60
N ALA A 148 8.99 4.14 -8.65
CA ALA A 148 8.33 3.03 -9.32
C ALA A 148 9.29 1.95 -9.84
N LYS A 149 10.49 2.35 -10.29
CA LYS A 149 11.51 1.41 -10.79
C LYS A 149 12.09 0.59 -9.65
N SER A 150 12.43 1.21 -8.54
CA SER A 150 12.90 0.52 -7.34
C SER A 150 11.86 -0.48 -6.80
N LEU A 151 10.57 -0.09 -6.78
CA LEU A 151 9.48 -0.98 -6.37
C LEU A 151 9.33 -2.19 -7.31
N LEU A 152 9.50 -2.00 -8.62
CA LEU A 152 9.50 -3.07 -9.60
C LEU A 152 10.67 -4.03 -9.38
N ASP A 153 11.89 -3.51 -9.20
CA ASP A 153 13.12 -4.28 -8.98
C ASP A 153 13.06 -5.08 -7.65
N LEU A 154 12.33 -4.56 -6.66
CA LEU A 154 12.08 -5.20 -5.37
C LEU A 154 10.86 -6.15 -5.37
N GLY A 155 10.09 -6.23 -6.46
CA GLY A 155 8.94 -7.12 -6.57
C GLY A 155 7.69 -6.64 -5.83
N PHE A 156 7.64 -5.39 -5.37
CA PHE A 156 6.44 -4.82 -4.75
C PHE A 156 5.34 -4.58 -5.77
N ILE A 157 5.71 -4.24 -7.00
CA ILE A 157 4.81 -4.12 -8.15
C ILE A 157 5.32 -4.96 -9.32
N SER A 158 4.44 -5.26 -10.26
CA SER A 158 4.78 -5.98 -11.50
C SER A 158 4.73 -5.07 -12.73
N LYS A 159 4.17 -3.85 -12.60
CA LYS A 159 3.95 -2.97 -13.73
C LYS A 159 4.07 -1.50 -13.35
N ILE A 160 4.74 -0.73 -14.21
CA ILE A 160 4.72 0.73 -14.16
C ILE A 160 3.78 1.22 -15.26
N ASN A 161 2.77 2.02 -14.86
CA ASN A 161 1.82 2.57 -15.81
C ASN A 161 2.49 3.63 -16.69
N SER A 162 2.34 3.47 -18.00
CA SER A 162 2.79 4.47 -18.98
C SER A 162 1.67 5.44 -19.29
N TYR A 163 2.03 6.71 -19.53
CA TYR A 163 1.07 7.65 -20.11
C TYR A 163 0.72 7.18 -21.53
N ASN A 164 -0.54 6.82 -21.74
CA ASN A 164 -0.99 6.45 -23.06
C ASN A 164 -1.33 7.73 -23.83
N THR A 165 -0.30 8.34 -24.44
CA THR A 165 -0.44 9.54 -25.29
C THR A 165 -1.51 9.38 -26.36
N ASN A 166 -1.74 8.17 -26.89
CA ASN A 166 -2.77 7.90 -27.88
C ASN A 166 -4.20 8.04 -27.31
N GLN A 167 -4.41 7.72 -26.02
CA GLN A 167 -5.73 7.94 -25.39
C GLN A 167 -6.02 9.42 -25.18
N ILE A 168 -5.00 10.21 -24.83
CA ILE A 168 -5.14 11.67 -24.67
C ILE A 168 -5.45 12.31 -26.02
N PHE A 169 -4.73 11.97 -27.09
CA PHE A 169 -5.01 12.48 -28.44
C PHE A 169 -6.38 12.05 -28.97
N ASN A 170 -6.81 10.81 -28.71
CA ASN A 170 -8.12 10.33 -29.11
C ASN A 170 -9.26 10.98 -28.32
N ALA A 171 -9.06 11.32 -27.04
CA ALA A 171 -10.04 12.06 -26.24
C ALA A 171 -10.16 13.51 -26.71
N MET A 172 -9.04 14.17 -27.03
CA MET A 172 -9.03 15.53 -27.57
C MET A 172 -9.72 15.59 -28.96
N ALA A 173 -9.42 14.63 -29.85
CA ALA A 173 -10.04 14.54 -31.19
C ALA A 173 -11.55 14.24 -31.16
N LYS A 174 -12.05 13.56 -30.09
CA LYS A 174 -13.48 13.34 -29.88
C LYS A 174 -14.20 14.61 -29.41
N ASN A 175 -13.57 15.42 -28.58
CA ASN A 175 -14.12 16.68 -28.08
C ASN A 175 -14.21 17.74 -29.19
N GLU A 176 -13.24 17.77 -30.12
CA GLU A 176 -13.28 18.69 -31.26
C GLU A 176 -14.44 18.36 -32.26
N LYS A 177 -14.84 17.09 -32.39
CA LYS A 177 -15.97 16.66 -33.23
C LYS A 177 -17.35 16.88 -32.61
N SER A 178 -17.42 17.19 -31.31
CA SER A 178 -18.68 17.48 -30.59
C SER A 178 -18.99 18.98 -30.50
N ALA A 179 -18.14 19.82 -31.05
CA ALA A 179 -18.28 21.30 -31.01
C ALA A 179 -18.79 21.94 -32.31
N TYR A 180 -19.37 21.13 -33.25
CA TYR A 180 -20.03 21.59 -34.46
C TYR A 180 -21.42 21.00 -34.63
#